data_53ff0dca57320da2e19a559f53d2f6b5
#
_entry.id   53ff0dca57320da2e19a559f53d2f6b5
#
_cell.length_a   1.000
_cell.length_b   1.000
_cell.length_c   1.000
_cell.angle_alpha   90.00
_cell.angle_beta   90.00
_cell.angle_gamma   90.00
#
_symmetry.space_group_name_H-M   'P 1'
#
loop_
_entity.id
_entity.type
_entity.pdbx_description
1 polymer ?
#
loop_
_entity_poly.entity_id
_entity_poly.type
_entity_poly.pdbx_seq_one_letter_code
_entity_poly.pdbx_strand_id
1 'polypeptide(L)'
;MADLSKSVAIVGTAESDEIGLVPNKSALQHHAEAAYNALEDAGLNKDDVDGLFTAGFSTLATADYMGIQPKFTDSTSIGGSSFVVHIAHAMAAINAGYC
;
A
#
# COMPACT_ATOMS: atom_id res chain seq x y z
N MET A 1 1.18 -2.75 -28.22
CA MET A 1 0.78 -2.18 -26.91
C MET A 1 0.36 -3.31 -25.99
N ALA A 2 0.82 -3.30 -24.76
CA ALA A 2 0.40 -4.31 -23.79
C ALA A 2 -1.04 -4.07 -23.34
N ASP A 3 -1.81 -5.14 -23.26
CA ASP A 3 -3.15 -5.10 -22.66
C ASP A 3 -3.03 -5.47 -21.19
N LEU A 4 -3.26 -4.51 -20.29
CA LEU A 4 -3.19 -4.71 -18.85
C LEU A 4 -4.54 -5.07 -18.24
N SER A 5 -5.57 -5.23 -19.07
CA SER A 5 -6.91 -5.59 -18.60
C SER A 5 -6.87 -6.93 -17.86
N LYS A 6 -7.45 -6.96 -16.66
CA LYS A 6 -7.52 -8.17 -15.82
C LYS A 6 -6.16 -8.74 -15.42
N SER A 7 -5.09 -7.93 -15.46
CA SER A 7 -3.75 -8.41 -15.14
C SER A 7 -3.44 -8.40 -13.64
N VAL A 8 -4.18 -7.64 -12.85
CA VAL A 8 -4.02 -7.57 -11.39
C VAL A 8 -5.40 -7.59 -10.72
N ALA A 9 -5.40 -7.86 -9.42
CA ALA A 9 -6.63 -7.86 -8.63
C ALA A 9 -6.40 -7.15 -7.31
N ILE A 10 -7.45 -6.48 -6.82
CA ILE A 10 -7.48 -5.97 -5.45
C ILE A 10 -8.03 -7.10 -4.60
N VAL A 11 -7.22 -7.66 -3.70
CA VAL A 11 -7.57 -8.86 -2.95
C VAL A 11 -7.93 -8.60 -1.50
N GLY A 12 -7.66 -7.40 -0.99
CA GLY A 12 -8.02 -7.03 0.38
C GLY A 12 -8.10 -5.53 0.53
N THR A 13 -9.03 -5.07 1.35
CA THR A 13 -9.19 -3.65 1.66
C THR A 13 -9.56 -3.53 3.13
N ALA A 14 -9.07 -2.47 3.76
CA ALA A 14 -9.41 -2.20 5.14
C ALA A 14 -9.06 -0.76 5.53
N GLU A 15 -9.56 -0.37 6.68
CA GLU A 15 -9.23 0.89 7.32
C GLU A 15 -8.45 0.59 8.61
N SER A 16 -7.92 1.63 9.25
CA SER A 16 -7.36 1.51 10.59
C SER A 16 -8.47 1.17 11.59
N ASP A 17 -8.08 0.65 12.75
CA ASP A 17 -9.03 0.20 13.79
C ASP A 17 -9.96 1.32 14.26
N GLU A 18 -9.44 2.55 14.29
CA GLU A 18 -10.19 3.72 14.72
C GLU A 18 -10.14 4.78 13.63
N ILE A 19 -11.26 5.47 13.41
CA ILE A 19 -11.40 6.49 12.37
C ILE A 19 -11.78 7.81 13.01
N GLY A 20 -11.30 8.91 12.42
CA GLY A 20 -11.56 10.25 12.89
C GLY A 20 -10.41 10.79 13.70
N LEU A 21 -10.71 11.55 14.74
CA LEU A 21 -9.69 12.15 15.58
C LEU A 21 -9.20 11.14 16.62
N VAL A 22 -8.00 10.62 16.40
CA VAL A 22 -7.37 9.62 17.27
C VAL A 22 -6.03 10.16 17.74
N PRO A 23 -5.99 10.95 18.82
CA PRO A 23 -4.79 11.69 19.21
C PRO A 23 -3.67 10.81 19.77
N ASN A 24 -3.94 9.58 20.15
CA ASN A 24 -2.97 8.65 20.73
C ASN A 24 -2.27 7.77 19.72
N LYS A 25 -2.51 7.97 18.43
CA LYS A 25 -1.87 7.19 17.36
C LYS A 25 -1.18 8.10 16.36
N SER A 26 -0.01 7.67 15.89
CA SER A 26 0.74 8.36 14.84
C SER A 26 0.21 7.99 13.45
N ALA A 27 0.60 8.75 12.44
CA ALA A 27 0.29 8.43 11.06
C ALA A 27 0.86 7.06 10.66
N LEU A 28 2.07 6.72 11.14
CA LEU A 28 2.66 5.40 10.91
C LEU A 28 1.82 4.28 11.48
N GLN A 29 1.28 4.46 12.68
CA GLN A 29 0.41 3.46 13.30
C GLN A 29 -0.86 3.24 12.48
N HIS A 30 -1.48 4.32 11.99
CA HIS A 30 -2.66 4.22 11.13
C HIS A 30 -2.34 3.49 9.82
N HIS A 31 -1.19 3.80 9.20
CA HIS A 31 -0.75 3.10 7.98
C HIS A 31 -0.59 1.61 8.24
N ALA A 32 0.10 1.25 9.32
CA ALA A 32 0.37 -0.15 9.65
C ALA A 32 -0.91 -0.90 9.97
N GLU A 33 -1.81 -0.31 10.76
CA GLU A 33 -3.08 -0.94 11.11
C GLU A 33 -3.92 -1.21 9.87
N ALA A 34 -4.09 -0.21 9.02
CA ALA A 34 -4.87 -0.37 7.79
C ALA A 34 -4.26 -1.46 6.89
N ALA A 35 -2.94 -1.47 6.76
CA ALA A 35 -2.24 -2.45 5.93
C ALA A 35 -2.38 -3.87 6.49
N TYR A 36 -2.17 -4.04 7.79
CA TYR A 36 -2.32 -5.36 8.42
C TYR A 36 -3.76 -5.86 8.35
N ASN A 37 -4.73 -4.97 8.55
CA ASN A 37 -6.14 -5.33 8.42
C ASN A 37 -6.49 -5.74 6.98
N ALA A 38 -5.93 -5.06 5.99
CA ALA A 38 -6.13 -5.42 4.59
C ALA A 38 -5.49 -6.75 4.25
N LEU A 39 -4.30 -7.03 4.79
CA LEU A 39 -3.64 -8.33 4.62
C LEU A 39 -4.46 -9.45 5.24
N GLU A 40 -5.01 -9.23 6.42
CA GLU A 40 -5.89 -10.21 7.07
C GLU A 40 -7.14 -10.46 6.23
N ASP A 41 -7.74 -9.42 5.68
CA ASP A 41 -8.88 -9.55 4.77
C ASP A 41 -8.54 -10.41 3.55
N ALA A 42 -7.33 -10.27 3.02
CA ALA A 42 -6.85 -11.01 1.86
C ALA A 42 -6.36 -12.44 2.19
N GLY A 43 -6.18 -12.77 3.46
CA GLY A 43 -5.59 -14.03 3.87
C GLY A 43 -4.09 -14.10 3.64
N LEU A 44 -3.41 -12.95 3.64
CA LEU A 44 -1.98 -12.81 3.39
C LEU A 44 -1.27 -12.27 4.63
N ASN A 45 0.05 -12.31 4.63
CA ASN A 45 0.85 -11.72 5.70
C ASN A 45 1.88 -10.74 5.12
N LYS A 46 2.59 -10.02 5.99
CA LYS A 46 3.52 -8.98 5.56
C LYS A 46 4.66 -9.49 4.68
N ASP A 47 5.02 -10.76 4.82
CA ASP A 47 6.11 -11.34 4.03
C ASP A 47 5.70 -11.57 2.56
N ASP A 48 4.42 -11.50 2.27
CA ASP A 48 3.90 -11.59 0.90
C ASP A 48 3.97 -10.25 0.17
N VAL A 49 4.31 -9.15 0.89
CA VAL A 49 4.33 -7.80 0.32
C VAL A 49 5.72 -7.47 -0.21
N ASP A 50 5.81 -7.14 -1.49
CA ASP A 50 7.06 -6.71 -2.12
C ASP A 50 6.96 -5.39 -2.87
N GLY A 51 5.80 -4.76 -2.85
CA GLY A 51 5.59 -3.41 -3.35
C GLY A 51 4.86 -2.55 -2.31
N LEU A 52 5.25 -1.29 -2.17
CA LEU A 52 4.63 -0.39 -1.21
C LEU A 52 4.45 1.00 -1.82
N PHE A 53 3.24 1.52 -1.71
CA PHE A 53 2.85 2.79 -2.31
C PHE A 53 2.20 3.65 -1.23
N THR A 54 2.78 4.82 -0.97
CA THR A 54 2.24 5.77 0.00
C THR A 54 2.20 7.17 -0.58
N ALA A 55 1.42 8.06 0.02
CA ALA A 55 1.35 9.45 -0.38
C ALA A 55 1.28 10.34 0.86
N GLY A 56 1.95 11.49 0.80
CA GLY A 56 1.95 12.44 1.90
C GLY A 56 2.71 11.98 3.14
N PHE A 57 3.40 10.84 3.06
CA PHE A 57 4.19 10.29 4.15
C PHE A 57 5.33 9.45 3.57
N SER A 58 6.38 9.26 4.36
CA SER A 58 7.57 8.52 3.90
C SER A 58 7.26 7.03 3.68
N THR A 59 7.43 6.59 2.44
CA THR A 59 7.28 5.17 2.07
C THR A 59 8.37 4.33 2.76
N LEU A 60 9.59 4.84 2.83
CA LEU A 60 10.70 4.15 3.49
C LEU A 60 10.43 3.95 4.98
N ALA A 61 9.98 5.02 5.67
CA ALA A 61 9.65 4.93 7.09
C ALA A 61 8.50 3.95 7.35
N THR A 62 7.51 3.93 6.47
CA THR A 62 6.39 2.99 6.57
C THR A 62 6.87 1.55 6.41
N ALA A 63 7.72 1.28 5.42
CA ALA A 63 8.27 -0.06 5.20
C ALA A 63 9.09 -0.53 6.41
N ASP A 64 9.93 0.36 6.95
CA ASP A 64 10.77 0.06 8.12
C ASP A 64 9.91 -0.23 9.34
N TYR A 65 8.91 0.60 9.59
CA TYR A 65 8.00 0.43 10.73
C TYR A 65 7.23 -0.89 10.65
N MET A 66 6.76 -1.27 9.46
CA MET A 66 6.02 -2.51 9.25
C MET A 66 6.92 -3.74 9.22
N GLY A 67 8.23 -3.57 9.07
CA GLY A 67 9.17 -4.68 8.96
C GLY A 67 9.10 -5.39 7.63
N ILE A 68 8.82 -4.67 6.55
CA ILE A 68 8.80 -5.22 5.19
C ILE A 68 9.99 -4.69 4.39
N GLN A 69 10.43 -5.46 3.42
CA GLN A 69 11.53 -5.11 2.52
C GLN A 69 11.01 -5.10 1.09
N PRO A 70 10.37 -4.02 0.64
CA PRO A 70 9.79 -3.97 -0.69
C PRO A 70 10.86 -3.94 -1.76
N LYS A 71 10.58 -4.60 -2.88
CA LYS A 71 11.39 -4.54 -4.08
C LYS A 71 11.10 -3.29 -4.89
N PHE A 72 9.92 -2.73 -4.74
CA PHE A 72 9.48 -1.55 -5.45
C PHE A 72 8.68 -0.64 -4.51
N THR A 73 8.95 0.66 -4.59
CA THR A 73 8.22 1.66 -3.81
C THR A 73 7.83 2.83 -4.70
N ASP A 74 6.72 3.47 -4.38
CA ASP A 74 6.25 4.67 -5.06
C ASP A 74 5.64 5.60 -4.02
N SER A 75 6.04 6.86 -4.07
CA SER A 75 5.56 7.90 -3.18
C SER A 75 4.91 9.06 -3.94
N THR A 76 4.38 8.81 -5.13
CA THR A 76 3.68 9.82 -5.91
C THR A 76 2.56 10.45 -5.08
N SER A 77 2.59 11.76 -4.96
CA SER A 77 1.62 12.51 -4.16
C SER A 77 1.04 13.65 -5.00
N ILE A 78 -0.22 13.52 -5.38
CA ILE A 78 -0.94 14.48 -6.21
C ILE A 78 -2.27 14.89 -5.56
N GLY A 79 -2.35 14.83 -4.23
CA GLY A 79 -3.56 15.11 -3.49
C GLY A 79 -4.39 13.86 -3.22
N GLY A 80 -5.68 14.02 -3.04
CA GLY A 80 -6.57 12.93 -2.65
C GLY A 80 -6.68 11.78 -3.65
N SER A 81 -6.38 11.99 -4.93
CA SER A 81 -6.42 10.94 -5.94
C SER A 81 -5.12 10.13 -6.02
N SER A 82 -4.12 10.41 -5.19
CA SER A 82 -2.85 9.69 -5.20
C SER A 82 -3.03 8.17 -5.12
N PHE A 83 -3.93 7.72 -4.26
CA PHE A 83 -4.14 6.30 -4.01
C PHE A 83 -4.73 5.58 -5.23
N VAL A 84 -5.56 6.25 -6.01
CA VAL A 84 -6.08 5.70 -7.27
C VAL A 84 -4.96 5.61 -8.31
N VAL A 85 -4.10 6.63 -8.39
CA VAL A 85 -2.92 6.62 -9.26
C VAL A 85 -1.99 5.48 -8.87
N HIS A 86 -1.84 5.20 -7.58
CA HIS A 86 -1.02 4.09 -7.11
C HIS A 86 -1.50 2.74 -7.63
N ILE A 87 -2.80 2.55 -7.81
CA ILE A 87 -3.33 1.31 -8.41
C ILE A 87 -2.79 1.14 -9.84
N ALA A 88 -2.80 2.20 -10.63
CA ALA A 88 -2.25 2.17 -11.98
C ALA A 88 -0.73 1.91 -11.96
N HIS A 89 -0.01 2.56 -11.06
CA HIS A 89 1.44 2.36 -10.90
C HIS A 89 1.77 0.94 -10.44
N ALA A 90 0.98 0.39 -9.51
CA ALA A 90 1.16 -0.99 -9.05
C ALA A 90 0.92 -1.98 -10.19
N MET A 91 -0.13 -1.77 -10.98
CA MET A 91 -0.40 -2.60 -12.15
C MET A 91 0.79 -2.57 -13.12
N ALA A 92 1.34 -1.39 -13.40
CA ALA A 92 2.49 -1.25 -14.28
C ALA A 92 3.73 -1.95 -13.70
N ALA A 93 3.99 -1.78 -12.41
CA ALA A 93 5.14 -2.39 -11.75
C ALA A 93 5.06 -3.91 -11.74
N ILE A 94 3.90 -4.47 -11.44
CA ILE A 94 3.68 -5.92 -11.44
C ILE A 94 3.89 -6.48 -12.85
N ASN A 95 3.31 -5.84 -13.86
CA ASN A 95 3.44 -6.28 -15.25
C ASN A 95 4.87 -6.12 -15.79
N ALA A 96 5.63 -5.16 -15.26
CA ALA A 96 7.04 -4.97 -15.64
C ALA A 96 7.98 -5.91 -14.88
N GLY A 97 7.50 -6.64 -13.90
CA GLY A 97 8.33 -7.54 -13.10
C GLY A 97 9.11 -6.84 -11.99
N TYR A 98 8.75 -5.63 -11.62
CA TYR A 98 9.42 -4.91 -10.53
C TYR A 98 9.01 -5.42 -9.14
N CYS A 99 7.84 -5.99 -9.05
CA CYS A 99 7.33 -6.63 -7.85
C CYS A 99 6.26 -7.66 -8.22
#